data_048da36e262d0c244bd079950c723279
#
_entry.id   048da36e262d0c244bd079950c723279
#
_cell.length_a   1.000
_cell.length_b   1.000
_cell.length_c   1.000
_cell.angle_alpha   90.00
_cell.angle_beta   90.00
_cell.angle_gamma   90.00
#
_symmetry.space_group_name_H-M   'P 1'
#
loop_
_entity.id
_entity.type
_entity.pdbx_description
1 polymer ?
#
loop_
_entity_poly.entity_id
_entity_poly.type
_entity_poly.pdbx_seq_one_letter_code
_entity_poly.pdbx_strand_id
1 'polypeptide(L)'
;EGGCYAKVIALSESAEPQIYAATRRFGTILENVVSDPISRTIDLNDDRLTENTRASYPLTFIENAIPSKMGGHPKNIILLTCDAQGVIPPIARLTPDQALYHFISGYTSKVGGTEIGLGEEPQITFSTCFGAPFMVHHPATYADLLKSKILRYGVNCWLLNTGWIGGSYGIGKRISIRHTRALLNAALAGELESVEFYEDPIFGFQVPTHCPGVPDDVLYPAKSWPREEDYWQRYRQLAARFADNFRKFADDCPPEVRAAGPRLKQ
;
A
#
# COMPACT_ATOMS: atom_id res chain seq x y z
N GLU A 1 -8.43 12.24 16.59
CA GLU A 1 -7.49 11.83 17.62
C GLU A 1 -6.11 12.43 17.32
N GLY A 2 -5.33 12.77 18.31
CA GLY A 2 -4.14 13.58 18.14
C GLY A 2 -2.82 12.82 18.26
N GLY A 3 -2.75 11.55 17.86
CA GLY A 3 -1.56 10.71 17.97
C GLY A 3 -1.06 10.15 16.65
N CYS A 4 0.23 9.84 16.61
CA CYS A 4 0.87 9.09 15.54
C CYS A 4 1.39 7.76 16.08
N TYR A 5 1.42 6.74 15.19
CA TYR A 5 1.95 5.43 15.48
C TYR A 5 2.80 4.97 14.31
N ALA A 6 4.10 4.83 14.52
CA ALA A 6 5.06 4.59 13.46
C ALA A 6 5.98 3.41 13.77
N LYS A 7 6.36 2.64 12.74
CA LYS A 7 7.45 1.66 12.82
C LYS A 7 8.78 2.41 12.89
N VAL A 8 9.68 1.99 13.78
CA VAL A 8 10.91 2.72 14.07
C VAL A 8 12.19 1.88 13.94
N ILE A 9 12.10 0.63 13.46
CA ILE A 9 13.30 -0.15 13.13
C ILE A 9 14.10 0.56 12.04
N ALA A 10 15.41 0.64 12.20
CA ALA A 10 16.33 1.32 11.29
C ALA A 10 15.99 2.81 11.04
N LEU A 11 15.22 3.43 11.93
CA LEU A 11 14.90 4.85 11.86
C LEU A 11 16.15 5.69 12.10
N SER A 12 16.43 6.63 11.20
CA SER A 12 17.56 7.54 11.32
C SER A 12 17.14 9.00 11.14
N GLU A 13 17.92 9.89 11.75
CA GLU A 13 17.71 11.34 11.63
C GLU A 13 17.80 11.83 10.17
N SER A 14 18.67 11.21 9.37
CA SER A 14 18.86 11.58 7.97
C SER A 14 17.72 11.15 7.06
N ALA A 15 17.07 9.99 7.37
CA ALA A 15 16.00 9.44 6.54
C ALA A 15 14.63 10.04 6.88
N GLU A 16 14.32 10.15 8.19
CA GLU A 16 13.01 10.59 8.69
C GLU A 16 13.19 11.53 9.90
N PRO A 17 13.68 12.75 9.68
CA PRO A 17 14.14 13.64 10.76
C PRO A 17 13.05 13.98 11.78
N GLN A 18 11.81 14.21 11.34
CA GLN A 18 10.71 14.57 12.23
C GLN A 18 10.26 13.41 13.11
N ILE A 19 10.18 12.20 12.54
CA ILE A 19 9.80 10.99 13.29
C ILE A 19 10.94 10.66 14.27
N TYR A 20 12.18 10.73 13.82
CA TYR A 20 13.36 10.52 14.69
C TYR A 20 13.37 11.49 15.87
N ALA A 21 13.18 12.78 15.62
CA ALA A 21 13.09 13.79 16.68
C ALA A 21 11.91 13.50 17.63
N ALA A 22 10.75 13.10 17.12
CA ALA A 22 9.59 12.75 17.94
C ALA A 22 9.89 11.58 18.89
N THR A 23 10.65 10.55 18.46
CA THR A 23 11.02 9.41 19.32
C THR A 23 11.92 9.80 20.50
N ARG A 24 12.57 10.96 20.46
CA ARG A 24 13.47 11.48 21.52
C ARG A 24 12.77 12.42 22.50
N ARG A 25 11.50 12.75 22.26
CA ARG A 25 10.75 13.69 23.12
C ARG A 25 10.08 12.96 24.27
N PHE A 26 10.07 13.61 25.45
CA PHE A 26 9.31 13.12 26.60
C PHE A 26 7.81 13.02 26.25
N GLY A 27 7.20 11.89 26.61
CA GLY A 27 5.79 11.58 26.29
C GLY A 27 5.63 10.66 25.08
N THR A 28 6.71 10.32 24.38
CA THR A 28 6.68 9.22 23.37
C THR A 28 6.76 7.88 24.08
N ILE A 29 5.91 6.95 23.65
CA ILE A 29 5.91 5.55 24.08
C ILE A 29 6.61 4.72 23.00
N LEU A 30 7.61 3.93 23.38
CA LEU A 30 8.31 3.01 22.52
C LEU A 30 7.93 1.58 22.85
N GLU A 31 7.59 0.79 21.82
CA GLU A 31 7.24 -0.62 21.94
C GLU A 31 8.32 -1.50 21.31
N ASN A 32 8.65 -2.60 21.97
CA ASN A 32 9.62 -3.60 21.54
C ASN A 32 11.03 -3.05 21.25
N VAL A 33 11.32 -1.84 21.67
CA VAL A 33 12.63 -1.20 21.50
C VAL A 33 13.54 -1.63 22.66
N VAL A 34 14.78 -2.00 22.32
CA VAL A 34 15.79 -2.38 23.29
C VAL A 34 16.43 -1.13 23.87
N SER A 35 16.54 -1.10 25.20
CA SER A 35 17.27 -0.05 25.93
C SER A 35 18.35 -0.65 26.82
N ASP A 36 19.49 0.04 26.91
CA ASP A 36 20.51 -0.30 27.87
C ASP A 36 20.02 0.02 29.30
N PRO A 37 20.04 -0.92 30.25
CA PRO A 37 19.46 -0.73 31.57
C PRO A 37 20.24 0.26 32.45
N ILE A 38 21.49 0.55 32.12
CA ILE A 38 22.37 1.42 32.91
C ILE A 38 22.33 2.84 32.32
N SER A 39 22.69 2.98 31.04
CA SER A 39 22.75 4.27 30.35
C SER A 39 21.37 4.79 29.91
N ARG A 40 20.37 3.91 29.84
CA ARG A 40 19.02 4.16 29.30
C ARG A 40 19.04 4.64 27.84
N THR A 41 20.14 4.37 27.16
CA THR A 41 20.22 4.64 25.72
C THR A 41 19.36 3.64 24.94
N ILE A 42 18.77 4.11 23.84
CA ILE A 42 17.88 3.36 22.98
C ILE A 42 18.60 3.14 21.66
N ASP A 43 18.63 1.89 21.21
CA ASP A 43 19.09 1.52 19.87
C ASP A 43 17.89 1.12 19.01
N LEU A 44 17.57 1.93 18.02
CA LEU A 44 16.48 1.67 17.08
C LEU A 44 16.87 0.67 15.98
N ASN A 45 18.14 0.24 15.91
CA ASN A 45 18.60 -0.80 15.00
C ASN A 45 18.65 -2.18 15.66
N ASP A 46 18.40 -2.24 16.96
CA ASP A 46 18.44 -3.50 17.71
C ASP A 46 17.10 -4.25 17.56
N ASP A 47 17.13 -5.30 16.77
CA ASP A 47 15.98 -6.16 16.44
C ASP A 47 15.94 -7.50 17.22
N ARG A 48 16.83 -7.66 18.23
CA ARG A 48 16.95 -8.92 18.98
C ARG A 48 15.65 -9.41 19.65
N LEU A 49 14.72 -8.49 19.93
CA LEU A 49 13.38 -8.86 20.40
C LEU A 49 12.43 -9.10 19.22
N THR A 50 12.41 -8.19 18.28
CA THR A 50 11.63 -8.24 17.04
C THR A 50 11.95 -7.03 16.17
N GLU A 51 11.88 -7.19 14.85
CA GLU A 51 11.89 -6.04 13.90
C GLU A 51 10.63 -5.16 13.99
N ASN A 52 9.60 -5.60 14.71
CA ASN A 52 8.33 -4.86 14.85
C ASN A 52 8.40 -3.83 15.99
N THR A 53 9.42 -2.99 15.95
CA THR A 53 9.58 -1.87 16.89
C THR A 53 8.72 -0.69 16.46
N ARG A 54 8.08 -0.03 17.43
CA ARG A 54 7.11 1.05 17.16
C ARG A 54 7.25 2.20 18.14
N ALA A 55 6.82 3.38 17.69
CA ALA A 55 6.67 4.56 18.55
C ALA A 55 5.25 5.13 18.43
N SER A 56 4.68 5.51 19.59
CA SER A 56 3.44 6.26 19.68
C SER A 56 3.73 7.64 20.30
N TYR A 57 3.31 8.69 19.62
CA TYR A 57 3.56 10.06 20.05
C TYR A 57 2.43 11.01 19.64
N PRO A 58 2.25 12.14 20.35
CA PRO A 58 1.25 13.15 19.97
C PRO A 58 1.55 13.76 18.59
N LEU A 59 0.50 14.02 17.81
CA LEU A 59 0.63 14.67 16.49
C LEU A 59 1.36 16.03 16.59
N THR A 60 1.25 16.72 17.72
CA THR A 60 1.92 18.00 17.97
C THR A 60 3.46 17.90 18.03
N PHE A 61 4.02 16.66 18.02
CA PHE A 61 5.47 16.47 17.92
C PHE A 61 5.98 16.62 16.48
N ILE A 62 5.09 16.60 15.49
CA ILE A 62 5.39 16.80 14.08
C ILE A 62 5.18 18.28 13.75
N GLU A 63 6.24 18.97 13.38
CA GLU A 63 6.27 20.45 13.24
C GLU A 63 5.31 20.96 12.16
N ASN A 64 5.18 20.23 11.03
CA ASN A 64 4.32 20.62 9.92
C ASN A 64 2.90 20.05 10.02
N ALA A 65 2.48 19.52 11.17
CA ALA A 65 1.11 19.10 11.39
C ALA A 65 0.17 20.31 11.41
N ILE A 66 -0.98 20.17 10.74
CA ILE A 66 -2.02 21.22 10.73
C ILE A 66 -2.56 21.42 12.15
N PRO A 67 -2.47 22.66 12.73
CA PRO A 67 -2.85 22.89 14.13
C PRO A 67 -4.30 22.52 14.46
N SER A 68 -5.24 22.73 13.53
CA SER A 68 -6.65 22.38 13.70
C SER A 68 -6.89 20.88 13.72
N LYS A 69 -5.94 20.05 13.25
CA LYS A 69 -6.07 18.60 13.07
C LYS A 69 -7.28 18.18 12.21
N MET A 70 -7.77 19.11 11.39
CA MET A 70 -8.91 18.90 10.50
C MET A 70 -8.49 19.21 9.07
N GLY A 71 -8.99 18.39 8.13
CA GLY A 71 -8.85 18.59 6.69
C GLY A 71 -10.22 18.62 6.01
N GLY A 72 -10.26 19.07 4.75
CA GLY A 72 -11.42 18.91 3.88
C GLY A 72 -11.50 17.49 3.30
N HIS A 73 -12.38 17.31 2.31
CA HIS A 73 -12.43 16.06 1.55
C HIS A 73 -11.15 15.86 0.74
N PRO A 74 -10.60 14.64 0.68
CA PRO A 74 -9.41 14.37 -0.11
C PRO A 74 -9.71 14.50 -1.59
N LYS A 75 -8.71 14.96 -2.36
CA LYS A 75 -8.75 14.92 -3.84
C LYS A 75 -8.27 13.60 -4.40
N ASN A 76 -7.43 12.91 -3.65
CA ASN A 76 -6.85 11.62 -4.02
C ASN A 76 -7.02 10.61 -2.90
N ILE A 77 -7.33 9.37 -3.26
CA ILE A 77 -7.29 8.19 -2.38
C ILE A 77 -6.22 7.26 -2.92
N ILE A 78 -5.29 6.85 -2.06
CA ILE A 78 -4.21 5.93 -2.41
C ILE A 78 -4.49 4.60 -1.71
N LEU A 79 -4.75 3.53 -2.47
CA LEU A 79 -4.78 2.16 -1.96
C LEU A 79 -3.37 1.61 -2.01
N LEU A 80 -2.78 1.39 -0.85
CA LEU A 80 -1.44 0.83 -0.74
C LEU A 80 -1.48 -0.69 -0.80
N THR A 81 -0.63 -1.28 -1.63
CA THR A 81 -0.39 -2.71 -1.64
C THR A 81 1.11 -3.02 -1.61
N CYS A 82 1.45 -4.23 -1.20
CA CYS A 82 2.80 -4.78 -1.29
C CYS A 82 2.69 -6.12 -2.04
N ASP A 83 2.93 -6.10 -3.34
CA ASP A 83 2.86 -7.31 -4.15
C ASP A 83 4.20 -8.04 -4.18
N ALA A 84 4.30 -9.16 -3.47
CA ALA A 84 5.49 -10.03 -3.49
C ALA A 84 5.53 -10.96 -4.71
N GLN A 85 4.47 -10.98 -5.53
CA GLN A 85 4.45 -11.75 -6.78
C GLN A 85 5.14 -11.00 -7.93
N GLY A 86 5.33 -9.68 -7.80
CA GLY A 86 6.03 -8.84 -8.76
C GLY A 86 5.26 -8.60 -10.06
N VAL A 87 3.94 -8.66 -10.02
CA VAL A 87 3.07 -8.58 -11.21
C VAL A 87 2.15 -7.37 -11.22
N ILE A 88 1.82 -6.80 -10.06
CA ILE A 88 1.00 -5.58 -9.98
C ILE A 88 1.86 -4.37 -10.40
N PRO A 89 1.35 -3.50 -11.27
CA PRO A 89 2.08 -2.30 -11.65
C PRO A 89 2.38 -1.40 -10.45
N PRO A 90 3.48 -0.61 -10.49
CA PRO A 90 3.91 0.21 -9.35
C PRO A 90 2.89 1.30 -9.01
N ILE A 91 2.16 1.82 -10.01
CA ILE A 91 1.03 2.71 -9.81
C ILE A 91 -0.03 2.48 -10.88
N ALA A 92 -1.29 2.63 -10.53
CA ALA A 92 -2.39 2.61 -11.48
C ALA A 92 -3.53 3.54 -11.03
N ARG A 93 -4.17 4.21 -11.98
CA ARG A 93 -5.43 4.92 -11.73
C ARG A 93 -6.57 3.91 -11.81
N LEU A 94 -7.47 3.99 -10.85
CA LEU A 94 -8.62 3.12 -10.71
C LEU A 94 -9.91 3.86 -11.04
N THR A 95 -10.84 3.18 -11.69
CA THR A 95 -12.24 3.62 -11.70
C THR A 95 -12.84 3.50 -10.30
N PRO A 96 -13.94 4.19 -9.97
CA PRO A 96 -14.60 4.04 -8.67
C PRO A 96 -14.90 2.57 -8.35
N ASP A 97 -15.39 1.78 -9.30
CA ASP A 97 -15.76 0.38 -9.08
C ASP A 97 -14.52 -0.51 -8.89
N GLN A 98 -13.42 -0.25 -9.61
CA GLN A 98 -12.14 -0.91 -9.35
C GLN A 98 -11.61 -0.56 -7.95
N ALA A 99 -11.70 0.70 -7.54
CA ALA A 99 -11.28 1.11 -6.20
C ALA A 99 -12.05 0.36 -5.11
N LEU A 100 -13.37 0.16 -5.28
CA LEU A 100 -14.18 -0.64 -4.36
C LEU A 100 -13.82 -2.11 -4.37
N TYR A 101 -13.61 -2.71 -5.55
CA TYR A 101 -13.19 -4.10 -5.67
C TYR A 101 -11.88 -4.34 -4.91
N HIS A 102 -10.89 -3.46 -5.10
CA HIS A 102 -9.61 -3.54 -4.41
C HIS A 102 -9.71 -3.20 -2.92
N PHE A 103 -10.55 -2.26 -2.54
CA PHE A 103 -10.82 -1.94 -1.14
C PHE A 103 -11.43 -3.14 -0.40
N ILE A 104 -12.47 -3.78 -0.96
CA ILE A 104 -13.09 -4.97 -0.38
C ILE A 104 -12.08 -6.12 -0.32
N SER A 105 -11.30 -6.33 -1.38
CA SER A 105 -10.29 -7.39 -1.42
C SER A 105 -9.18 -7.18 -0.39
N GLY A 106 -8.71 -5.95 -0.20
CA GLY A 106 -7.66 -5.61 0.75
C GLY A 106 -6.36 -6.40 0.52
N TYR A 107 -5.96 -6.56 -0.74
CA TYR A 107 -4.79 -7.35 -1.12
C TYR A 107 -3.49 -6.70 -0.69
N THR A 108 -2.64 -7.49 -0.07
CA THR A 108 -1.23 -7.17 0.20
C THR A 108 -0.42 -8.44 0.44
N SER A 109 0.87 -8.32 0.65
CA SER A 109 1.69 -9.42 1.19
C SER A 109 2.19 -9.04 2.57
N LYS A 110 2.03 -9.95 3.53
CA LYS A 110 2.69 -9.85 4.84
C LYS A 110 4.17 -10.12 4.64
N VAL A 111 5.01 -9.19 5.03
CA VAL A 111 6.48 -9.30 4.92
C VAL A 111 7.02 -9.75 6.27
N GLY A 112 8.10 -10.51 6.27
CA GLY A 112 8.81 -10.93 7.50
C GLY A 112 9.08 -9.75 8.44
N GLY A 113 9.07 -10.00 9.74
CA GLY A 113 9.25 -8.97 10.77
C GLY A 113 8.02 -8.09 11.04
N THR A 114 6.88 -8.33 10.40
CA THR A 114 5.63 -7.60 10.68
C THR A 114 4.74 -8.27 11.71
N GLU A 115 4.80 -9.59 11.82
CA GLU A 115 4.04 -10.39 12.79
C GLU A 115 4.91 -11.53 13.32
N ILE A 116 4.70 -11.93 14.59
CA ILE A 116 5.40 -13.06 15.21
C ILE A 116 5.02 -14.36 14.47
N GLY A 117 6.02 -15.18 14.12
CA GLY A 117 5.81 -16.46 13.47
C GLY A 117 5.71 -16.43 11.94
N LEU A 118 5.80 -15.26 11.30
CA LEU A 118 6.03 -15.17 9.85
C LEU A 118 7.49 -15.50 9.56
N GLY A 119 7.71 -16.45 8.63
CA GLY A 119 9.04 -16.68 8.05
C GLY A 119 9.49 -15.50 7.20
N GLU A 120 10.68 -15.60 6.62
CA GLU A 120 11.23 -14.55 5.73
C GLU A 120 10.43 -14.38 4.44
N GLU A 121 9.75 -15.43 3.95
CA GLU A 121 9.00 -15.41 2.71
C GLU A 121 7.67 -14.64 2.86
N PRO A 122 7.42 -13.62 2.02
CA PRO A 122 6.17 -12.88 2.07
C PRO A 122 4.95 -13.73 1.76
N GLN A 123 3.91 -13.60 2.56
CA GLN A 123 2.66 -14.35 2.39
C GLN A 123 1.55 -13.46 1.81
N ILE A 124 0.94 -13.92 0.72
CA ILE A 124 -0.24 -13.26 0.17
C ILE A 124 -1.36 -13.24 1.21
N THR A 125 -1.93 -12.06 1.41
CA THR A 125 -3.07 -11.89 2.30
C THR A 125 -4.16 -11.00 1.67
N PHE A 126 -5.39 -11.26 2.06
CA PHE A 126 -6.56 -10.46 1.72
C PHE A 126 -7.22 -10.03 3.03
N SER A 127 -6.94 -8.79 3.44
CA SER A 127 -7.53 -8.19 4.64
C SER A 127 -8.67 -7.28 4.22
N THR A 128 -9.88 -7.76 4.30
CA THR A 128 -11.10 -7.07 3.84
C THR A 128 -11.12 -5.62 4.32
N CYS A 129 -11.35 -4.68 3.40
CA CYS A 129 -11.32 -3.23 3.63
C CYS A 129 -10.00 -2.73 4.23
N PHE A 130 -8.88 -3.46 4.02
CA PHE A 130 -7.57 -3.23 4.65
C PHE A 130 -7.59 -3.22 6.18
N GLY A 131 -8.65 -3.75 6.81
CA GLY A 131 -8.83 -3.68 8.25
C GLY A 131 -9.79 -4.73 8.78
N ALA A 132 -9.79 -5.94 8.25
CA ALA A 132 -10.74 -6.99 8.61
C ALA A 132 -10.99 -7.15 10.12
N PRO A 133 -9.96 -7.14 11.01
CA PRO A 133 -10.19 -7.26 12.45
C PRO A 133 -10.95 -6.10 13.08
N PHE A 134 -11.06 -4.96 12.39
CA PHE A 134 -11.69 -3.74 12.92
C PHE A 134 -13.08 -3.46 12.32
N MET A 135 -13.53 -4.30 11.37
CA MET A 135 -14.80 -4.12 10.67
C MET A 135 -15.96 -4.67 11.49
N VAL A 136 -16.88 -3.81 11.92
CA VAL A 136 -18.07 -4.18 12.70
C VAL A 136 -19.32 -4.39 11.84
N HIS A 137 -19.34 -3.79 10.64
CA HIS A 137 -20.40 -3.97 9.65
C HIS A 137 -19.95 -4.83 8.48
N HIS A 138 -20.92 -5.27 7.69
CA HIS A 138 -20.60 -5.99 6.45
C HIS A 138 -19.74 -5.14 5.49
N PRO A 139 -18.76 -5.69 4.80
CA PRO A 139 -17.86 -4.96 3.91
C PRO A 139 -18.56 -4.12 2.85
N ALA A 140 -19.70 -4.59 2.32
CA ALA A 140 -20.51 -3.85 1.35
C ALA A 140 -20.96 -2.48 1.89
N THR A 141 -21.30 -2.38 3.18
CA THR A 141 -21.69 -1.10 3.81
C THR A 141 -20.57 -0.06 3.74
N TYR A 142 -19.33 -0.48 4.02
CA TYR A 142 -18.18 0.43 3.92
C TYR A 142 -17.87 0.79 2.47
N ALA A 143 -18.02 -0.16 1.54
CA ALA A 143 -17.83 0.08 0.12
C ALA A 143 -18.84 1.10 -0.42
N ASP A 144 -20.12 0.98 -0.09
CA ASP A 144 -21.16 1.91 -0.50
C ASP A 144 -20.92 3.33 0.03
N LEU A 145 -20.52 3.45 1.30
CA LEU A 145 -20.13 4.74 1.89
C LEU A 145 -18.92 5.35 1.15
N LEU A 146 -17.92 4.54 0.83
CA LEU A 146 -16.74 4.98 0.08
C LEU A 146 -17.13 5.42 -1.33
N LYS A 147 -17.93 4.61 -2.06
CA LYS A 147 -18.43 4.92 -3.41
C LYS A 147 -19.15 6.25 -3.44
N SER A 148 -20.10 6.44 -2.51
CA SER A 148 -20.88 7.68 -2.45
C SER A 148 -20.00 8.92 -2.30
N LYS A 149 -18.93 8.83 -1.51
CA LYS A 149 -17.98 9.93 -1.31
C LYS A 149 -17.06 10.14 -2.50
N ILE A 150 -16.53 9.08 -3.11
CA ILE A 150 -15.72 9.16 -4.33
C ILE A 150 -16.50 9.90 -5.43
N LEU A 151 -17.73 9.48 -5.69
CA LEU A 151 -18.57 10.08 -6.72
C LEU A 151 -19.00 11.52 -6.39
N ARG A 152 -19.40 11.77 -5.13
CA ARG A 152 -19.86 13.10 -4.70
C ARG A 152 -18.77 14.16 -4.80
N TYR A 153 -17.52 13.80 -4.51
CA TYR A 153 -16.41 14.77 -4.42
C TYR A 153 -15.41 14.66 -5.57
N GLY A 154 -15.68 13.79 -6.56
CA GLY A 154 -14.80 13.63 -7.72
C GLY A 154 -13.38 13.20 -7.35
N VAL A 155 -13.25 12.23 -6.42
CA VAL A 155 -11.97 11.82 -5.87
C VAL A 155 -11.22 10.90 -6.84
N ASN A 156 -9.97 11.21 -7.14
CA ASN A 156 -9.10 10.31 -7.90
C ASN A 156 -8.68 9.11 -7.02
N CYS A 157 -8.78 7.91 -7.57
CA CYS A 157 -8.38 6.69 -6.87
C CYS A 157 -7.15 6.09 -7.53
N TRP A 158 -6.15 5.75 -6.72
CA TRP A 158 -4.89 5.18 -7.17
C TRP A 158 -4.58 3.89 -6.39
N LEU A 159 -4.06 2.89 -7.10
CA LEU A 159 -3.39 1.75 -6.50
C LEU A 159 -1.89 2.03 -6.54
N LEU A 160 -1.20 1.98 -5.40
CA LEU A 160 0.24 2.17 -5.29
C LEU A 160 0.87 0.90 -4.73
N ASN A 161 1.71 0.25 -5.53
CA ASN A 161 2.40 -0.98 -5.17
C ASN A 161 3.82 -0.66 -4.65
N THR A 162 4.10 -1.10 -3.44
CA THR A 162 5.41 -0.97 -2.78
C THR A 162 6.18 -2.30 -2.75
N GLY A 163 5.70 -3.31 -3.47
CA GLY A 163 6.22 -4.67 -3.49
C GLY A 163 7.40 -4.86 -4.45
N TRP A 164 7.39 -5.96 -5.19
CA TRP A 164 8.48 -6.40 -6.05
C TRP A 164 8.21 -6.07 -7.52
N ILE A 165 9.30 -6.02 -8.30
CA ILE A 165 9.32 -5.83 -9.75
C ILE A 165 10.45 -6.66 -10.35
N GLY A 166 10.31 -7.08 -11.60
CA GLY A 166 11.32 -7.88 -12.30
C GLY A 166 11.39 -9.34 -11.86
N GLY A 167 10.36 -9.80 -11.16
CA GLY A 167 10.24 -11.15 -10.60
C GLY A 167 9.51 -11.13 -9.26
N SER A 168 9.12 -12.30 -8.79
CA SER A 168 8.58 -12.47 -7.45
C SER A 168 9.69 -12.33 -6.38
N TYR A 169 9.29 -12.34 -5.11
CA TYR A 169 10.24 -12.44 -3.99
C TYR A 169 11.29 -13.55 -4.24
N GLY A 170 12.54 -13.25 -3.95
CA GLY A 170 13.68 -14.13 -4.21
C GLY A 170 14.27 -14.05 -5.62
N ILE A 171 13.55 -13.48 -6.60
CA ILE A 171 14.01 -13.28 -7.99
C ILE A 171 14.08 -11.79 -8.31
N GLY A 172 12.96 -11.09 -8.15
CA GLY A 172 12.86 -9.67 -8.40
C GLY A 172 13.44 -8.79 -7.30
N LYS A 173 13.33 -7.50 -7.48
CA LYS A 173 13.76 -6.49 -6.50
C LYS A 173 12.56 -5.71 -6.00
N ARG A 174 12.61 -5.30 -4.74
CA ARG A 174 11.60 -4.41 -4.20
C ARG A 174 11.67 -3.05 -4.90
N ILE A 175 10.50 -2.48 -5.23
CA ILE A 175 10.43 -1.13 -5.79
C ILE A 175 11.08 -0.15 -4.81
N SER A 176 12.00 0.68 -5.29
CA SER A 176 12.74 1.58 -4.43
C SER A 176 11.81 2.63 -3.79
N ILE A 177 12.10 3.00 -2.55
CA ILE A 177 11.37 4.07 -1.85
C ILE A 177 11.40 5.38 -2.67
N ARG A 178 12.52 5.65 -3.35
CA ARG A 178 12.66 6.83 -4.22
C ARG A 178 11.61 6.81 -5.35
N HIS A 179 11.46 5.68 -6.05
CA HIS A 179 10.45 5.56 -7.10
C HIS A 179 9.03 5.60 -6.55
N THR A 180 8.76 4.92 -5.44
CA THR A 180 7.45 4.97 -4.76
C THR A 180 7.08 6.41 -4.39
N ARG A 181 8.00 7.18 -3.82
CA ARG A 181 7.77 8.60 -3.48
C ARG A 181 7.56 9.47 -4.72
N ALA A 182 8.32 9.24 -5.80
CA ALA A 182 8.13 9.97 -7.05
C ALA A 182 6.74 9.72 -7.64
N LEU A 183 6.31 8.46 -7.73
CA LEU A 183 4.97 8.06 -8.20
C LEU A 183 3.86 8.70 -7.35
N LEU A 184 4.00 8.63 -6.03
CA LEU A 184 3.03 9.22 -5.11
C LEU A 184 2.95 10.73 -5.27
N ASN A 185 4.09 11.43 -5.31
CA ASN A 185 4.13 12.88 -5.47
C ASN A 185 3.53 13.33 -6.80
N ALA A 186 3.85 12.64 -7.90
CA ALA A 186 3.29 12.93 -9.21
C ALA A 186 1.76 12.76 -9.23
N ALA A 187 1.23 11.70 -8.60
CA ALA A 187 -0.22 11.50 -8.46
C ALA A 187 -0.89 12.61 -7.63
N LEU A 188 -0.27 13.00 -6.51
CA LEU A 188 -0.81 14.04 -5.62
C LEU A 188 -0.73 15.44 -6.22
N ALA A 189 0.32 15.72 -7.02
CA ALA A 189 0.51 16.98 -7.72
C ALA A 189 -0.36 17.10 -8.99
N GLY A 190 -1.01 16.02 -9.44
CA GLY A 190 -1.79 16.00 -10.68
C GLY A 190 -0.94 15.87 -11.95
N GLU A 191 0.38 15.63 -11.82
CA GLU A 191 1.28 15.49 -12.97
C GLU A 191 0.94 14.29 -13.85
N LEU A 192 0.33 13.24 -13.26
CA LEU A 192 -0.12 12.07 -13.99
C LEU A 192 -1.43 12.28 -14.76
N GLU A 193 -2.15 13.39 -14.58
CA GLU A 193 -3.40 13.65 -15.29
C GLU A 193 -3.17 13.96 -16.78
N SER A 194 -1.98 14.45 -17.13
CA SER A 194 -1.60 14.84 -18.49
C SER A 194 -0.81 13.80 -19.27
N VAL A 195 -0.51 12.64 -18.67
CA VAL A 195 0.25 11.57 -19.33
C VAL A 195 -0.70 10.57 -20.01
N GLU A 196 -0.18 9.86 -21.00
CA GLU A 196 -0.89 8.72 -21.59
C GLU A 196 -0.94 7.54 -20.63
N PHE A 197 -2.00 6.75 -20.74
CA PHE A 197 -2.17 5.52 -19.98
C PHE A 197 -2.31 4.33 -20.93
N TYR A 198 -1.75 3.20 -20.55
CA TYR A 198 -2.14 1.93 -21.15
C TYR A 198 -3.06 1.15 -20.23
N GLU A 199 -3.94 0.35 -20.80
CA GLU A 199 -4.82 -0.52 -20.05
C GLU A 199 -4.15 -1.86 -19.76
N ASP A 200 -4.06 -2.21 -18.48
CA ASP A 200 -3.61 -3.54 -18.06
C ASP A 200 -4.62 -4.61 -18.51
N PRO A 201 -4.18 -5.67 -19.18
CA PRO A 201 -5.11 -6.61 -19.82
C PRO A 201 -5.85 -7.52 -18.82
N ILE A 202 -5.36 -7.67 -17.58
CA ILE A 202 -5.94 -8.59 -16.59
C ILE A 202 -6.91 -7.86 -15.67
N PHE A 203 -6.51 -6.77 -15.05
CA PHE A 203 -7.39 -6.00 -14.15
C PHE A 203 -8.03 -4.78 -14.80
N GLY A 204 -7.62 -4.42 -16.02
CA GLY A 204 -8.09 -3.20 -16.68
C GLY A 204 -7.61 -1.92 -16.02
N PHE A 205 -6.51 -1.98 -15.27
CA PHE A 205 -5.91 -0.81 -14.65
C PHE A 205 -5.45 0.20 -15.68
N GLN A 206 -5.60 1.47 -15.40
CA GLN A 206 -5.00 2.55 -16.17
C GLN A 206 -3.62 2.85 -15.60
N VAL A 207 -2.57 2.38 -16.28
CA VAL A 207 -1.18 2.53 -15.85
C VAL A 207 -0.53 3.66 -16.65
N PRO A 208 0.08 4.68 -16.01
CA PRO A 208 0.72 5.76 -16.74
C PRO A 208 1.94 5.24 -17.52
N THR A 209 2.14 5.76 -18.74
CA THR A 209 3.29 5.39 -19.58
C THR A 209 4.57 6.09 -19.17
N HIS A 210 4.46 7.18 -18.42
CA HIS A 210 5.57 8.00 -17.95
C HIS A 210 5.29 8.58 -16.56
N CYS A 211 6.34 8.74 -15.75
CA CYS A 211 6.30 9.46 -14.48
C CYS A 211 7.64 10.16 -14.23
N PRO A 212 7.65 11.47 -13.90
CA PRO A 212 8.88 12.19 -13.59
C PRO A 212 9.71 11.50 -12.48
N GLY A 213 10.99 11.29 -12.73
CA GLY A 213 11.92 10.68 -11.77
C GLY A 213 11.81 9.16 -11.61
N VAL A 214 10.99 8.50 -12.45
CA VAL A 214 10.86 7.04 -12.51
C VAL A 214 11.20 6.57 -13.91
N PRO A 215 12.10 5.57 -14.10
CA PRO A 215 12.34 4.99 -15.41
C PRO A 215 11.07 4.35 -15.98
N ASP A 216 10.81 4.54 -17.28
CA ASP A 216 9.56 4.07 -17.91
C ASP A 216 9.41 2.54 -17.88
N ASP A 217 10.53 1.80 -17.93
CA ASP A 217 10.52 0.33 -17.81
C ASP A 217 9.97 -0.18 -16.48
N VAL A 218 10.08 0.61 -15.40
CA VAL A 218 9.48 0.32 -14.10
C VAL A 218 7.95 0.30 -14.18
N LEU A 219 7.36 1.13 -15.07
CA LEU A 219 5.91 1.22 -15.27
C LEU A 219 5.33 0.05 -16.09
N TYR A 220 6.20 -0.78 -16.71
CA TYR A 220 5.84 -1.95 -17.51
C TYR A 220 6.36 -3.24 -16.87
N PRO A 221 5.73 -3.77 -15.82
CA PRO A 221 6.25 -4.91 -15.06
C PRO A 221 6.60 -6.13 -15.93
N ALA A 222 5.79 -6.43 -16.95
CA ALA A 222 6.04 -7.55 -17.85
C ALA A 222 7.41 -7.50 -18.52
N LYS A 223 7.86 -6.29 -18.92
CA LYS A 223 9.14 -6.08 -19.59
C LYS A 223 10.36 -6.22 -18.69
N SER A 224 10.15 -6.11 -17.39
CA SER A 224 11.22 -6.22 -16.40
C SER A 224 11.51 -7.67 -15.95
N TRP A 225 10.63 -8.62 -16.31
CA TRP A 225 10.82 -10.02 -15.97
C TRP A 225 11.83 -10.70 -16.91
N PRO A 226 12.60 -11.69 -16.42
CA PRO A 226 13.51 -12.48 -17.25
C PRO A 226 12.81 -13.19 -18.41
N ARG A 227 11.57 -13.63 -18.18
CA ARG A 227 10.69 -14.25 -19.19
C ARG A 227 9.28 -13.69 -19.03
N GLU A 228 8.79 -13.07 -20.09
CA GLU A 228 7.45 -12.46 -20.08
C GLU A 228 6.33 -13.49 -19.86
N GLU A 229 6.52 -14.72 -20.34
CA GLU A 229 5.57 -15.82 -20.14
C GLU A 229 5.37 -16.15 -18.66
N ASP A 230 6.43 -16.15 -17.84
CA ASP A 230 6.39 -16.41 -16.42
C ASP A 230 5.64 -15.27 -15.68
N TYR A 231 5.82 -14.02 -16.14
CA TYR A 231 5.04 -12.88 -15.65
C TYR A 231 3.54 -13.11 -15.86
N TRP A 232 3.12 -13.40 -17.10
CA TRP A 232 1.71 -13.58 -17.42
C TRP A 232 1.10 -14.79 -16.71
N GLN A 233 1.86 -15.86 -16.54
CA GLN A 233 1.43 -17.02 -15.76
C GLN A 233 1.18 -16.63 -14.30
N ARG A 234 2.13 -15.96 -13.68
CA ARG A 234 2.05 -15.52 -12.28
C ARG A 234 0.91 -14.52 -12.08
N TYR A 235 0.73 -13.60 -13.03
CA TYR A 235 -0.33 -12.61 -12.98
C TYR A 235 -1.73 -13.25 -13.04
N ARG A 236 -1.93 -14.22 -13.91
CA ARG A 236 -3.19 -14.99 -13.96
C ARG A 236 -3.44 -15.78 -12.67
N GLN A 237 -2.41 -16.35 -12.06
CA GLN A 237 -2.54 -17.03 -10.76
C GLN A 237 -2.97 -16.06 -9.65
N LEU A 238 -2.41 -14.86 -9.60
CA LEU A 238 -2.84 -13.83 -8.65
C LEU A 238 -4.27 -13.39 -8.93
N ALA A 239 -4.63 -13.16 -10.18
CA ALA A 239 -5.98 -12.80 -10.60
C ALA A 239 -7.02 -13.85 -10.18
N ALA A 240 -6.71 -15.13 -10.32
CA ALA A 240 -7.57 -16.22 -9.82
C ALA A 240 -7.78 -16.13 -8.29
N ARG A 241 -6.73 -15.85 -7.53
CA ARG A 241 -6.83 -15.66 -6.07
C ARG A 241 -7.72 -14.47 -5.70
N PHE A 242 -7.65 -13.37 -6.46
CA PHE A 242 -8.55 -12.23 -6.29
C PHE A 242 -10.01 -12.64 -6.53
N ALA A 243 -10.28 -13.33 -7.62
CA ALA A 243 -11.62 -13.79 -7.95
C ALA A 243 -12.17 -14.76 -6.88
N ASP A 244 -11.35 -15.70 -6.43
CA ASP A 244 -11.73 -16.65 -5.36
C ASP A 244 -12.00 -15.92 -4.03
N ASN A 245 -11.16 -14.97 -3.65
CA ASN A 245 -11.39 -14.18 -2.45
C ASN A 245 -12.66 -13.35 -2.53
N PHE A 246 -12.98 -12.79 -3.71
CA PHE A 246 -14.14 -11.91 -3.88
C PHE A 246 -15.47 -12.65 -3.91
N ARG A 247 -15.49 -13.95 -4.21
CA ARG A 247 -16.74 -14.76 -4.25
C ARG A 247 -17.58 -14.63 -2.98
N LYS A 248 -16.95 -14.54 -1.81
CA LYS A 248 -17.64 -14.39 -0.52
C LYS A 248 -18.37 -13.07 -0.32
N PHE A 249 -18.14 -12.09 -1.20
CA PHE A 249 -18.78 -10.76 -1.17
C PHE A 249 -19.65 -10.50 -2.39
N ALA A 250 -19.60 -11.39 -3.37
CA ALA A 250 -20.18 -11.15 -4.70
C ALA A 250 -21.69 -10.90 -4.67
N ASP A 251 -22.41 -11.61 -3.81
CA ASP A 251 -23.87 -11.48 -3.73
C ASP A 251 -24.31 -10.17 -3.08
N ASP A 252 -23.47 -9.60 -2.23
CA ASP A 252 -23.75 -8.35 -1.51
C ASP A 252 -23.18 -7.09 -2.22
N CYS A 253 -22.49 -7.28 -3.37
CA CYS A 253 -21.89 -6.19 -4.12
C CYS A 253 -22.66 -5.88 -5.40
N PRO A 254 -22.76 -4.60 -5.80
CA PRO A 254 -23.32 -4.21 -7.09
C PRO A 254 -22.63 -4.91 -8.27
N PRO A 255 -23.39 -5.21 -9.36
CA PRO A 255 -22.85 -5.88 -10.55
C PRO A 255 -21.61 -5.18 -11.13
N GLU A 256 -21.57 -3.84 -11.09
CA GLU A 256 -20.47 -3.02 -11.60
C GLU A 256 -19.17 -3.28 -10.83
N VAL A 257 -19.26 -3.40 -9.50
CA VAL A 257 -18.11 -3.70 -8.64
C VAL A 257 -17.62 -5.13 -8.90
N ARG A 258 -18.52 -6.10 -9.08
CA ARG A 258 -18.15 -7.46 -9.45
C ARG A 258 -17.43 -7.51 -10.80
N ALA A 259 -17.92 -6.77 -11.78
CA ALA A 259 -17.36 -6.70 -13.13
C ALA A 259 -16.00 -5.97 -13.17
N ALA A 260 -15.69 -5.16 -12.15
CA ALA A 260 -14.42 -4.45 -12.03
C ALA A 260 -13.25 -5.32 -11.51
N GLY A 261 -13.50 -6.59 -11.25
CA GLY A 261 -12.49 -7.59 -10.91
C GLY A 261 -11.66 -8.05 -12.12
N PRO A 262 -10.73 -9.01 -11.91
CA PRO A 262 -9.86 -9.48 -12.97
C PRO A 262 -10.61 -10.19 -14.11
N ARG A 263 -10.17 -9.93 -15.33
CA ARG A 263 -10.67 -10.54 -16.56
C ARG A 263 -10.01 -11.89 -16.77
N LEU A 264 -10.51 -12.91 -16.12
CA LEU A 264 -10.05 -14.28 -16.35
C LEU A 264 -10.64 -14.76 -17.68
N LYS A 265 -9.81 -14.94 -18.71
CA LYS A 265 -10.25 -15.63 -19.93
C LYS A 265 -10.65 -17.06 -19.53
N GLN A 266 -11.89 -17.44 -19.86
CA GLN A 266 -12.35 -18.82 -19.82
C GLN A 266 -11.52 -19.70 -20.75
#